data_33d4bbd7e05add9ee383bec8830e69d7
#
_entry.id   33d4bbd7e05add9ee383bec8830e69d7
#
_cell.length_a   1.000
_cell.length_b   1.000
_cell.length_c   1.000
_cell.angle_alpha   90.00
_cell.angle_beta   90.00
_cell.angle_gamma   90.00
#
_symmetry.space_group_name_H-M   'P 1'
#
loop_
_entity.id
_entity.type
_entity.pdbx_description
1 polymer ?
#
loop_
_entity_poly.entity_id
_entity_poly.type
_entity_poly.pdbx_seq_one_letter_code
_entity_poly.pdbx_strand_id
1 'polypeptide(L)'
;MRLAIDTSGVDQAMVILDGRRVLAGEDWVRRRDDQPVLARLEALVKRAGGNPDDLEAVAAARGPGSFTGLRVGLSLAAGLAYARHIPLHLIDSLPIVARRADGDPATVALRDAGRAEVFAWRQGESVRRIPVAELASWLPSSARVIGEPAGMLATWSPAQAHLEIPEAERRLMSAALADSAIWTFESQKPLRYDEVQALYVQPAAAEERARKAP
;
A
#
# COMPACT_ATOMS: atom_id res chain seq x y z
N MET A 1 -21.67 -3.46 -0.76
CA MET A 1 -20.32 -3.80 -0.25
C MET A 1 -19.28 -2.85 -0.83
N ARG A 2 -18.13 -2.61 -0.13
CA ARG A 2 -17.03 -1.77 -0.62
C ARG A 2 -15.74 -2.56 -0.64
N LEU A 3 -14.97 -2.43 -1.72
CA LEU A 3 -13.67 -3.08 -1.90
C LEU A 3 -12.54 -2.09 -1.57
N ALA A 4 -11.51 -2.54 -0.84
CA ALA A 4 -10.21 -1.87 -0.84
C ALA A 4 -9.10 -2.84 -1.25
N ILE A 5 -8.10 -2.32 -1.99
CA ILE A 5 -7.00 -3.11 -2.53
C ILE A 5 -5.66 -2.38 -2.38
N ASP A 6 -4.64 -3.07 -1.88
CA ASP A 6 -3.24 -2.64 -1.92
C ASP A 6 -2.36 -3.72 -2.55
N THR A 7 -1.86 -3.45 -3.73
CA THR A 7 -0.87 -4.25 -4.46
C THR A 7 0.46 -3.52 -4.63
N SER A 8 0.65 -2.42 -3.90
CA SER A 8 1.79 -1.50 -4.07
C SER A 8 3.11 -2.03 -3.52
N GLY A 9 3.08 -3.12 -2.74
CA GLY A 9 4.25 -3.72 -2.11
C GLY A 9 4.47 -5.20 -2.40
N VAL A 10 5.36 -5.83 -1.64
CA VAL A 10 5.54 -7.28 -1.60
C VAL A 10 4.39 -7.91 -0.82
N ASP A 11 4.11 -7.39 0.37
CA ASP A 11 2.89 -7.71 1.13
C ASP A 11 1.72 -6.99 0.48
N GLN A 12 0.74 -7.76 0.03
CA GLN A 12 -0.46 -7.28 -0.66
C GLN A 12 -1.70 -7.68 0.10
N ALA A 13 -2.78 -6.92 -0.08
CA ALA A 13 -4.03 -7.23 0.58
C ALA A 13 -5.26 -6.74 -0.20
N MET A 14 -6.38 -7.41 0.05
CA MET A 14 -7.72 -6.94 -0.28
C MET A 14 -8.65 -7.08 0.92
N VAL A 15 -9.67 -6.22 0.98
CA VAL A 15 -10.70 -6.30 2.00
C VAL A 15 -12.05 -5.91 1.43
N ILE A 16 -13.09 -6.64 1.83
CA ILE A 16 -14.49 -6.30 1.57
C ILE A 16 -15.11 -5.79 2.86
N LEU A 17 -15.76 -4.63 2.76
CA LEU A 17 -16.38 -3.91 3.87
C LEU A 17 -17.88 -3.73 3.64
N ASP A 18 -18.64 -3.75 4.73
CA ASP A 18 -20.02 -3.24 4.80
C ASP A 18 -20.07 -2.18 5.92
N GLY A 19 -20.23 -0.92 5.52
CA GLY A 19 -20.00 0.19 6.44
C GLY A 19 -18.59 0.15 7.03
N ARG A 20 -18.50 -0.01 8.36
CA ARG A 20 -17.24 -0.15 9.10
C ARG A 20 -16.88 -1.62 9.40
N ARG A 21 -17.77 -2.55 9.01
CA ARG A 21 -17.57 -3.98 9.27
C ARG A 21 -16.74 -4.62 8.17
N VAL A 22 -15.69 -5.34 8.55
CA VAL A 22 -14.93 -6.20 7.64
C VAL A 22 -15.74 -7.49 7.43
N LEU A 23 -16.14 -7.76 6.17
CA LEU A 23 -16.83 -9.00 5.79
C LEU A 23 -15.82 -10.09 5.43
N ALA A 24 -14.77 -9.74 4.70
CA ALA A 24 -13.69 -10.66 4.34
C ALA A 24 -12.39 -9.88 4.10
N GLY A 25 -11.25 -10.50 4.40
CA GLY A 25 -9.91 -9.99 4.09
C GLY A 25 -9.04 -11.08 3.51
N GLU A 26 -8.07 -10.71 2.73
CA GLU A 26 -7.05 -11.59 2.19
C GLU A 26 -5.71 -10.88 2.17
N ASP A 27 -4.69 -11.54 2.70
CA ASP A 27 -3.29 -11.14 2.68
C ASP A 27 -2.50 -12.14 1.84
N TRP A 28 -1.60 -11.64 0.99
CA TRP A 28 -0.67 -12.50 0.26
C TRP A 28 0.65 -11.81 0.01
N VAL A 29 1.70 -12.62 -0.14
CA VAL A 29 3.03 -12.16 -0.55
C VAL A 29 3.14 -12.33 -2.05
N ARG A 30 3.46 -11.25 -2.77
CA ARG A 30 3.63 -11.27 -4.22
C ARG A 30 4.75 -12.22 -4.64
N ARG A 31 4.44 -13.17 -5.50
CA ARG A 31 5.37 -14.14 -6.10
C ARG A 31 5.27 -14.10 -7.62
N ARG A 32 6.27 -14.69 -8.30
CA ARG A 32 6.34 -14.70 -9.77
C ARG A 32 5.18 -15.46 -10.42
N ASP A 33 4.75 -16.55 -9.80
CA ASP A 33 3.71 -17.46 -10.30
C ASP A 33 2.41 -17.35 -9.48
N ASP A 34 2.05 -16.12 -9.11
CA ASP A 34 0.88 -15.84 -8.29
C ASP A 34 -0.43 -16.01 -9.05
N GLN A 35 -1.48 -16.36 -8.30
CA GLN A 35 -2.84 -16.32 -8.79
C GLN A 35 -3.20 -14.89 -9.24
N PRO A 36 -3.88 -14.73 -10.39
CA PRO A 36 -4.33 -13.41 -10.86
C PRO A 36 -5.14 -12.66 -9.79
N VAL A 37 -4.89 -11.37 -9.62
CA VAL A 37 -5.55 -10.53 -8.60
C VAL A 37 -7.06 -10.52 -8.78
N LEU A 38 -7.57 -10.60 -10.02
CA LEU A 38 -9.00 -10.69 -10.31
C LEU A 38 -9.61 -11.99 -9.74
N ALA A 39 -8.92 -13.13 -9.88
CA ALA A 39 -9.42 -14.40 -9.35
C ALA A 39 -9.45 -14.39 -7.80
N ARG A 40 -8.47 -13.71 -7.16
CA ARG A 40 -8.50 -13.48 -5.70
C ARG A 40 -9.70 -12.63 -5.31
N LEU A 41 -9.99 -11.56 -6.06
CA LEU A 41 -11.15 -10.71 -5.82
C LEU A 41 -12.46 -11.49 -5.90
N GLU A 42 -12.66 -12.32 -6.93
CA GLU A 42 -13.85 -13.15 -7.08
C GLU A 42 -14.05 -14.10 -5.89
N ALA A 43 -12.96 -14.75 -5.45
CA ALA A 43 -12.98 -15.62 -4.28
C ALA A 43 -13.28 -14.84 -3.00
N LEU A 44 -12.71 -13.63 -2.84
CA LEU A 44 -12.92 -12.77 -1.68
C LEU A 44 -14.37 -12.30 -1.57
N VAL A 45 -14.97 -11.87 -2.69
CA VAL A 45 -16.36 -11.43 -2.74
C VAL A 45 -17.31 -12.59 -2.37
N LYS A 46 -17.04 -13.80 -2.85
CA LYS A 46 -17.81 -15.01 -2.46
C LYS A 46 -17.67 -15.29 -0.95
N ARG A 47 -16.47 -15.18 -0.37
CA ARG A 47 -16.27 -15.33 1.08
C ARG A 47 -16.99 -14.25 1.89
N ALA A 48 -17.16 -13.07 1.34
CA ALA A 48 -17.96 -11.99 1.94
C ALA A 48 -19.47 -12.22 1.86
N GLY A 49 -19.92 -13.28 1.19
CA GLY A 49 -21.33 -13.63 1.04
C GLY A 49 -22.05 -12.87 -0.07
N GLY A 50 -21.31 -12.30 -1.05
CA GLY A 50 -21.91 -11.50 -2.12
C GLY A 50 -21.42 -11.86 -3.52
N ASN A 51 -21.76 -11.01 -4.46
CA ASN A 51 -21.37 -11.06 -5.86
C ASN A 51 -20.62 -9.77 -6.25
N PRO A 52 -19.81 -9.77 -7.31
CA PRO A 52 -19.18 -8.54 -7.81
C PRO A 52 -20.15 -7.39 -8.08
N ASP A 53 -21.41 -7.73 -8.39
CA ASP A 53 -22.47 -6.76 -8.63
C ASP A 53 -22.93 -6.00 -7.38
N ASP A 54 -22.63 -6.51 -6.20
CA ASP A 54 -22.97 -5.87 -4.92
C ASP A 54 -21.93 -4.82 -4.49
N LEU A 55 -20.87 -4.61 -5.30
CA LEU A 55 -19.88 -3.56 -5.03
C LEU A 55 -20.46 -2.17 -5.31
N GLU A 56 -20.38 -1.30 -4.33
CA GLU A 56 -20.91 0.08 -4.33
C GLU A 56 -19.81 1.15 -4.39
N ALA A 57 -18.59 0.79 -4.01
CA ALA A 57 -17.41 1.66 -4.08
C ALA A 57 -16.15 0.83 -4.08
N VAL A 58 -15.07 1.39 -4.61
CA VAL A 58 -13.74 0.81 -4.59
C VAL A 58 -12.70 1.82 -4.11
N ALA A 59 -11.72 1.35 -3.34
CA ALA A 59 -10.53 2.12 -2.98
C ALA A 59 -9.28 1.35 -3.39
N ALA A 60 -8.25 2.06 -3.87
CA ALA A 60 -6.97 1.46 -4.22
C ALA A 60 -5.79 2.25 -3.65
N ALA A 61 -4.76 1.52 -3.25
CA ALA A 61 -3.49 2.14 -2.87
C ALA A 61 -2.84 2.79 -4.09
N ARG A 62 -2.52 4.10 -3.98
CA ARG A 62 -1.93 4.87 -5.08
C ARG A 62 -0.40 4.98 -5.04
N GLY A 63 0.23 4.47 -3.98
CA GLY A 63 1.67 4.55 -3.80
C GLY A 63 2.11 5.41 -2.60
N PRO A 64 3.42 5.62 -2.45
CA PRO A 64 4.48 5.08 -3.30
C PRO A 64 4.68 3.57 -3.13
N GLY A 65 5.33 2.95 -4.11
CA GLY A 65 5.61 1.51 -4.09
C GLY A 65 6.00 0.94 -5.45
N SER A 66 5.87 -0.36 -5.59
CA SER A 66 6.17 -1.10 -6.82
C SER A 66 5.38 -0.56 -8.00
N PHE A 67 6.08 -0.13 -9.04
CA PHE A 67 5.48 0.38 -10.28
C PHE A 67 4.47 -0.60 -10.92
N THR A 68 4.87 -1.87 -11.04
CA THR A 68 3.98 -2.91 -11.58
C THR A 68 2.80 -3.18 -10.66
N GLY A 69 3.07 -3.29 -9.35
CA GLY A 69 2.02 -3.55 -8.36
C GLY A 69 0.98 -2.45 -8.34
N LEU A 70 1.39 -1.18 -8.31
CA LEU A 70 0.49 -0.03 -8.35
C LEU A 70 -0.41 -0.05 -9.59
N ARG A 71 0.14 -0.34 -10.76
CA ARG A 71 -0.65 -0.43 -11.99
C ARG A 71 -1.70 -1.53 -11.94
N VAL A 72 -1.37 -2.69 -11.39
CA VAL A 72 -2.32 -3.81 -11.24
C VAL A 72 -3.51 -3.39 -10.38
N GLY A 73 -3.26 -2.87 -9.18
CA GLY A 73 -4.34 -2.47 -8.26
C GLY A 73 -5.17 -1.31 -8.79
N LEU A 74 -4.51 -0.25 -9.30
CA LEU A 74 -5.19 0.92 -9.83
C LEU A 74 -5.99 0.60 -11.10
N SER A 75 -5.45 -0.22 -12.02
CA SER A 75 -6.18 -0.62 -13.23
C SER A 75 -7.39 -1.48 -12.90
N LEU A 76 -7.27 -2.41 -11.94
CA LEU A 76 -8.41 -3.20 -11.49
C LEU A 76 -9.49 -2.31 -10.86
N ALA A 77 -9.10 -1.41 -9.95
CA ALA A 77 -10.04 -0.50 -9.30
C ALA A 77 -10.72 0.46 -10.29
N ALA A 78 -9.96 1.04 -11.22
CA ALA A 78 -10.50 1.91 -12.27
C ALA A 78 -11.43 1.15 -13.21
N GLY A 79 -11.06 -0.08 -13.60
CA GLY A 79 -11.90 -0.95 -14.42
C GLY A 79 -13.23 -1.29 -13.76
N LEU A 80 -13.21 -1.62 -12.47
CA LEU A 80 -14.42 -1.87 -11.68
C LEU A 80 -15.27 -0.60 -11.55
N ALA A 81 -14.67 0.54 -11.22
CA ALA A 81 -15.36 1.82 -11.10
C ALA A 81 -16.05 2.21 -12.41
N TYR A 82 -15.35 2.03 -13.53
CA TYR A 82 -15.90 2.27 -14.87
C TYR A 82 -17.06 1.33 -15.22
N ALA A 83 -16.81 0.02 -15.10
CA ALA A 83 -17.79 -1.00 -15.54
C ALA A 83 -19.07 -1.01 -14.69
N ARG A 84 -18.96 -0.65 -13.40
CA ARG A 84 -20.05 -0.67 -12.43
C ARG A 84 -20.63 0.72 -12.15
N HIS A 85 -20.07 1.79 -12.71
CA HIS A 85 -20.44 3.18 -12.41
C HIS A 85 -20.41 3.51 -10.90
N ILE A 86 -19.42 2.98 -10.18
CA ILE A 86 -19.27 3.16 -8.73
C ILE A 86 -18.13 4.14 -8.39
N PRO A 87 -18.19 4.80 -7.22
CA PRO A 87 -17.14 5.70 -6.75
C PRO A 87 -15.79 5.01 -6.62
N LEU A 88 -14.71 5.73 -6.99
CA LEU A 88 -13.32 5.32 -6.79
C LEU A 88 -12.62 6.25 -5.80
N HIS A 89 -11.88 5.67 -4.87
CA HIS A 89 -11.07 6.38 -3.89
C HIS A 89 -9.63 5.95 -3.96
N LEU A 90 -8.71 6.82 -3.53
CA LEU A 90 -7.28 6.53 -3.48
C LEU A 90 -6.77 6.60 -2.04
N ILE A 91 -5.89 5.67 -1.68
CA ILE A 91 -5.27 5.57 -0.35
C ILE A 91 -3.75 5.64 -0.52
N ASP A 92 -3.08 6.45 0.29
CA ASP A 92 -1.62 6.48 0.32
C ASP A 92 -1.08 5.17 0.94
N SER A 93 -0.08 4.55 0.27
CA SER A 93 0.39 3.22 0.66
C SER A 93 1.18 3.19 1.97
N LEU A 94 2.04 4.18 2.24
CA LEU A 94 2.86 4.19 3.45
C LEU A 94 2.05 4.36 4.75
N PRO A 95 0.98 5.19 4.80
CA PRO A 95 0.06 5.18 5.94
C PRO A 95 -0.60 3.82 6.21
N ILE A 96 -0.90 3.01 5.17
CA ILE A 96 -1.40 1.64 5.38
C ILE A 96 -0.32 0.79 6.07
N VAL A 97 0.93 0.87 5.59
CA VAL A 97 2.06 0.14 6.19
C VAL A 97 2.26 0.54 7.66
N ALA A 98 2.24 1.85 7.95
CA ALA A 98 2.39 2.35 9.31
C ALA A 98 1.30 1.84 10.27
N ARG A 99 0.05 1.69 9.81
CA ARG A 99 -1.05 1.15 10.62
C ARG A 99 -0.86 -0.30 11.05
N ARG A 100 0.06 -1.04 10.45
CA ARG A 100 0.45 -2.38 10.91
C ARG A 100 1.18 -2.35 12.25
N ALA A 101 1.67 -1.20 12.68
CA ALA A 101 2.30 -0.96 13.98
C ALA A 101 1.32 -0.48 15.06
N ASP A 102 0.03 -0.73 14.86
CA ASP A 102 -1.04 -0.45 15.83
C ASP A 102 -1.14 1.01 16.30
N GLY A 103 -0.78 1.94 15.42
CA GLY A 103 -0.91 3.39 15.67
C GLY A 103 0.19 4.00 16.53
N ASP A 104 1.31 3.30 16.75
CA ASP A 104 2.46 3.84 17.47
C ASP A 104 2.99 5.12 16.75
N PRO A 105 3.00 6.29 17.41
CA PRO A 105 3.41 7.56 16.79
C PRO A 105 4.91 7.60 16.43
N ALA A 106 5.75 6.73 17.02
CA ALA A 106 7.16 6.61 16.68
C ALA A 106 7.38 5.81 15.37
N THR A 107 6.30 5.31 14.74
CA THR A 107 6.39 4.48 13.55
C THR A 107 6.90 5.23 12.34
N VAL A 108 7.91 4.66 11.70
CA VAL A 108 8.41 5.04 10.38
C VAL A 108 8.10 3.91 9.41
N ALA A 109 7.23 4.18 8.43
CA ALA A 109 6.91 3.23 7.38
C ALA A 109 7.91 3.35 6.23
N LEU A 110 8.43 2.20 5.77
CA LEU A 110 9.38 2.13 4.68
C LEU A 110 8.87 1.24 3.55
N ARG A 111 9.19 1.60 2.31
CA ARG A 111 9.05 0.75 1.13
C ARG A 111 10.29 0.85 0.23
N ASP A 112 10.60 -0.23 -0.46
CA ASP A 112 11.68 -0.25 -1.45
C ASP A 112 11.38 0.75 -2.59
N ALA A 113 12.31 1.67 -2.84
CA ALA A 113 12.28 2.60 -3.96
C ALA A 113 13.18 2.14 -5.11
N GLY A 114 13.84 0.97 -4.97
CA GLY A 114 14.86 0.49 -5.89
C GLY A 114 16.18 1.25 -5.78
N ARG A 115 17.25 0.71 -6.40
CA ARG A 115 18.59 1.37 -6.47
C ARG A 115 19.20 1.73 -5.11
N ALA A 116 19.01 0.86 -4.10
CA ALA A 116 19.45 1.08 -2.73
C ALA A 116 18.87 2.35 -2.08
N GLU A 117 17.62 2.67 -2.40
CA GLU A 117 16.84 3.75 -1.79
C GLU A 117 15.52 3.22 -1.23
N VAL A 118 14.95 3.94 -0.29
CA VAL A 118 13.63 3.65 0.30
C VAL A 118 12.73 4.87 0.22
N PHE A 119 11.42 4.62 0.06
CA PHE A 119 10.41 5.59 0.42
C PHE A 119 10.18 5.50 1.92
N ALA A 120 10.31 6.61 2.61
CA ALA A 120 10.12 6.73 4.06
C ALA A 120 9.00 7.71 4.38
N TRP A 121 8.17 7.36 5.36
CA TRP A 121 7.09 8.20 5.83
C TRP A 121 6.88 8.04 7.34
N ARG A 122 6.57 9.13 8.00
CA ARG A 122 6.05 9.18 9.36
C ARG A 122 4.87 10.15 9.47
N GLN A 123 4.05 9.94 10.48
CA GLN A 123 2.83 10.73 10.65
C GLN A 123 3.12 12.24 10.69
N GLY A 124 2.35 13.01 9.91
CA GLY A 124 2.49 14.46 9.82
C GLY A 124 3.55 14.95 8.84
N GLU A 125 4.27 14.05 8.16
CA GLU A 125 5.29 14.44 7.18
C GLU A 125 4.95 13.99 5.76
N SER A 126 5.58 14.64 4.78
CA SER A 126 5.55 14.17 3.39
C SER A 126 6.46 12.96 3.20
N VAL A 127 6.11 12.11 2.22
CA VAL A 127 6.98 11.00 1.82
C VAL A 127 8.33 11.52 1.36
N ARG A 128 9.40 10.88 1.84
CA ARG A 128 10.77 11.11 1.41
C ARG A 128 11.33 9.90 0.68
N ARG A 129 12.24 10.14 -0.25
CA ARG A 129 13.08 9.11 -0.83
C ARG A 129 14.49 9.28 -0.27
N ILE A 130 15.02 8.23 0.35
CA ILE A 130 16.24 8.26 1.15
C ILE A 130 17.16 7.12 0.71
N PRO A 131 18.44 7.38 0.42
CA PRO A 131 19.44 6.32 0.25
C PRO A 131 19.52 5.45 1.50
N VAL A 132 19.59 4.12 1.34
CA VAL A 132 19.68 3.17 2.47
C VAL A 132 20.87 3.51 3.36
N ALA A 133 21.99 3.95 2.77
CA ALA A 133 23.19 4.37 3.51
C ALA A 133 22.96 5.57 4.44
N GLU A 134 22.00 6.43 4.14
CA GLU A 134 21.66 7.63 4.93
C GLU A 134 20.49 7.39 5.88
N LEU A 135 19.77 6.28 5.72
CA LEU A 135 18.54 6.01 6.47
C LEU A 135 18.78 6.02 7.98
N ALA A 136 19.86 5.43 8.44
CA ALA A 136 20.19 5.35 9.86
C ALA A 136 20.41 6.73 10.51
N SER A 137 20.99 7.68 9.79
CA SER A 137 21.19 9.05 10.29
C SER A 137 19.92 9.89 10.23
N TRP A 138 18.99 9.52 9.36
CA TRP A 138 17.70 10.20 9.24
C TRP A 138 16.68 9.73 10.28
N LEU A 139 16.77 8.47 10.74
CA LEU A 139 15.82 7.90 11.70
C LEU A 139 16.04 8.51 13.10
N PRO A 140 14.96 8.92 13.79
CA PRO A 140 15.02 9.22 15.21
C PRO A 140 15.52 8.01 16.02
N SER A 141 16.21 8.23 17.11
CA SER A 141 16.68 7.14 18.00
C SER A 141 15.55 6.30 18.60
N SER A 142 14.36 6.88 18.72
CA SER A 142 13.15 6.21 19.18
C SER A 142 12.28 5.65 18.05
N ALA A 143 12.73 5.68 16.80
CA ALA A 143 11.94 5.21 15.68
C ALA A 143 11.60 3.72 15.81
N ARG A 144 10.37 3.36 15.47
CA ARG A 144 9.95 1.98 15.23
C ARG A 144 9.70 1.79 13.74
N VAL A 145 10.51 0.98 13.11
CA VAL A 145 10.51 0.83 11.65
C VAL A 145 9.65 -0.34 11.21
N ILE A 146 8.80 -0.11 10.22
CA ILE A 146 7.96 -1.15 9.62
C ILE A 146 7.97 -1.03 8.09
N GLY A 147 7.92 -2.16 7.40
CA GLY A 147 7.81 -2.19 5.93
C GLY A 147 8.64 -3.29 5.27
N GLU A 148 8.88 -3.15 3.97
CA GLU A 148 9.45 -4.18 3.13
C GLU A 148 10.98 -4.26 3.03
N PRO A 149 11.81 -3.37 3.58
CA PRO A 149 13.23 -3.46 3.32
C PRO A 149 13.96 -4.49 4.19
N ALA A 150 13.28 -5.56 4.65
CA ALA A 150 13.92 -6.60 5.48
C ALA A 150 15.24 -7.13 4.86
N GLY A 151 15.33 -7.24 3.53
CA GLY A 151 16.57 -7.58 2.83
C GLY A 151 17.60 -6.44 2.78
N MET A 152 17.16 -5.18 2.88
CA MET A 152 18.04 -4.00 2.90
C MET A 152 18.50 -3.68 4.32
N LEU A 153 17.65 -3.95 5.31
CA LEU A 153 17.98 -3.78 6.73
C LEU A 153 18.98 -4.84 7.23
N ALA A 154 19.19 -5.91 6.48
CA ALA A 154 20.26 -6.88 6.77
C ALA A 154 21.67 -6.23 6.76
N THR A 155 21.83 -5.05 6.18
CA THR A 155 23.06 -4.24 6.27
C THR A 155 23.10 -3.37 7.52
N TRP A 156 22.03 -3.31 8.30
CA TRP A 156 22.00 -2.55 9.54
C TRP A 156 22.89 -3.18 10.61
N SER A 157 23.57 -2.33 11.36
CA SER A 157 24.30 -2.80 12.53
C SER A 157 23.33 -3.37 13.58
N PRO A 158 23.79 -4.28 14.46
CA PRO A 158 22.98 -4.77 15.58
C PRO A 158 22.35 -3.65 16.42
N ALA A 159 23.01 -2.48 16.50
CA ALA A 159 22.48 -1.31 17.19
C ALA A 159 21.28 -0.66 16.50
N GLN A 160 20.97 -1.01 15.25
CA GLN A 160 19.85 -0.50 14.46
C GLN A 160 18.77 -1.55 14.26
N ALA A 161 19.10 -2.83 14.35
CA ALA A 161 18.17 -3.94 14.19
C ALA A 161 16.99 -3.88 15.19
N HIS A 162 17.21 -3.32 16.39
CA HIS A 162 16.17 -3.17 17.41
C HIS A 162 15.07 -2.15 17.04
N LEU A 163 15.31 -1.32 16.01
CA LEU A 163 14.32 -0.35 15.53
C LEU A 163 13.25 -1.01 14.67
N GLU A 164 13.53 -2.18 14.10
CA GLU A 164 12.55 -2.90 13.28
C GLU A 164 11.48 -3.56 14.15
N ILE A 165 10.21 -3.34 13.80
CA ILE A 165 9.10 -4.03 14.46
C ILE A 165 9.10 -5.48 13.99
N PRO A 166 9.19 -6.47 14.93
CA PRO A 166 9.14 -7.88 14.57
C PRO A 166 7.86 -8.26 13.84
N GLU A 167 7.94 -9.21 12.89
CA GLU A 167 6.77 -9.65 12.12
C GLU A 167 5.61 -10.11 13.00
N ALA A 168 5.92 -10.79 14.13
CA ALA A 168 4.92 -11.27 15.08
C ALA A 168 4.14 -10.14 15.79
N GLU A 169 4.69 -8.93 15.83
CA GLU A 169 4.04 -7.75 16.41
C GLU A 169 3.26 -6.94 15.37
N ARG A 170 3.34 -7.30 14.10
CA ARG A 170 2.68 -6.56 13.03
C ARG A 170 1.25 -7.03 12.83
N ARG A 171 0.34 -6.10 12.69
CA ARG A 171 -1.02 -6.40 12.24
C ARG A 171 -1.02 -6.92 10.79
N LEU A 172 -2.04 -7.70 10.43
CA LEU A 172 -2.28 -8.10 9.05
C LEU A 172 -2.41 -6.87 8.14
N MET A 173 -1.93 -6.99 6.91
CA MET A 173 -2.03 -5.93 5.92
C MET A 173 -3.49 -5.60 5.59
N SER A 174 -4.35 -6.62 5.50
CA SER A 174 -5.80 -6.46 5.29
C SER A 174 -6.48 -5.69 6.42
N ALA A 175 -6.07 -5.89 7.68
CA ALA A 175 -6.61 -5.15 8.80
C ALA A 175 -6.21 -3.66 8.75
N ALA A 176 -4.93 -3.37 8.46
CA ALA A 176 -4.44 -2.01 8.30
C ALA A 176 -5.08 -1.29 7.09
N LEU A 177 -5.28 -2.04 6.00
CA LEU A 177 -5.98 -1.56 4.81
C LEU A 177 -7.46 -1.26 5.12
N ALA A 178 -8.13 -2.09 5.91
CA ALA A 178 -9.53 -1.88 6.31
C ALA A 178 -9.70 -0.55 7.06
N ASP A 179 -8.85 -0.29 8.06
CA ASP A 179 -8.89 0.96 8.83
C ASP A 179 -8.67 2.19 7.93
N SER A 180 -7.71 2.09 7.01
CA SER A 180 -7.41 3.16 6.05
C SER A 180 -8.58 3.39 5.08
N ALA A 181 -9.19 2.30 4.59
CA ALA A 181 -10.31 2.36 3.66
C ALA A 181 -11.58 2.92 4.31
N ILE A 182 -11.89 2.53 5.55
CA ILE A 182 -13.03 3.08 6.30
C ILE A 182 -12.92 4.59 6.40
N TRP A 183 -11.76 5.08 6.84
CA TRP A 183 -11.51 6.52 6.94
C TRP A 183 -11.64 7.20 5.56
N THR A 184 -11.08 6.61 4.51
CA THR A 184 -11.11 7.15 3.15
C THR A 184 -12.54 7.25 2.61
N PHE A 185 -13.33 6.20 2.75
CA PHE A 185 -14.73 6.20 2.29
C PHE A 185 -15.61 7.20 3.05
N GLU A 186 -15.28 7.48 4.32
CA GLU A 186 -16.07 8.40 5.16
C GLU A 186 -15.66 9.87 4.99
N SER A 187 -14.39 10.15 4.65
CA SER A 187 -13.82 11.51 4.73
C SER A 187 -13.32 12.08 3.42
N GLN A 188 -13.11 11.26 2.39
CA GLN A 188 -12.59 11.73 1.10
C GLN A 188 -13.68 11.74 0.02
N LYS A 189 -13.60 12.74 -0.86
CA LYS A 189 -14.43 12.76 -2.06
C LYS A 189 -13.94 11.68 -3.03
N PRO A 190 -14.86 10.95 -3.69
CA PRO A 190 -14.50 10.02 -4.74
C PRO A 190 -13.93 10.74 -5.94
N LEU A 191 -13.10 10.02 -6.70
CA LEU A 191 -12.58 10.44 -7.99
C LEU A 191 -13.35 9.74 -9.12
N ARG A 192 -13.27 10.31 -10.30
CA ARG A 192 -13.65 9.62 -11.51
C ARG A 192 -12.56 8.61 -11.88
N TYR A 193 -12.93 7.53 -12.56
CA TYR A 193 -11.98 6.48 -12.97
C TYR A 193 -10.86 6.99 -13.90
N ASP A 194 -11.10 8.07 -14.64
CA ASP A 194 -10.13 8.72 -15.56
C ASP A 194 -9.21 9.74 -14.87
N GLU A 195 -9.47 10.08 -13.62
CA GLU A 195 -8.63 10.95 -12.78
C GLU A 195 -7.61 10.16 -11.95
N VAL A 196 -7.57 8.83 -12.10
CA VAL A 196 -6.70 7.96 -11.30
C VAL A 196 -5.24 8.18 -11.65
N GLN A 197 -4.47 8.61 -10.67
CA GLN A 197 -3.03 8.78 -10.80
C GLN A 197 -2.28 8.06 -9.67
N ALA A 198 -1.25 7.29 -10.05
CA ALA A 198 -0.32 6.75 -9.08
C ALA A 198 0.53 7.88 -8.49
N LEU A 199 0.80 7.80 -7.20
CA LEU A 199 1.74 8.71 -6.54
C LEU A 199 3.17 8.29 -6.90
N TYR A 200 3.70 8.85 -7.97
CA TYR A 200 5.10 8.73 -8.33
C TYR A 200 5.89 9.81 -7.61
N VAL A 201 6.61 9.43 -6.56
CA VAL A 201 7.54 10.33 -5.85
C VAL A 201 8.73 10.70 -6.75
N GLN A 202 8.90 9.97 -7.87
CA GLN A 202 9.81 10.31 -8.98
C GLN A 202 9.24 9.84 -10.32
N PRO A 203 9.69 10.46 -11.43
CA PRO A 203 9.38 9.99 -12.77
C PRO A 203 9.79 8.52 -12.95
N ALA A 204 9.05 7.78 -13.76
CA ALA A 204 9.45 6.44 -14.14
C ALA A 204 10.87 6.44 -14.73
N ALA A 205 11.63 5.36 -14.53
CA ALA A 205 13.02 5.28 -15.00
C ALA A 205 13.19 5.56 -16.53
N ALA A 206 12.12 5.32 -17.32
CA ALA A 206 12.06 5.69 -18.73
C ALA A 206 11.99 7.20 -18.95
N GLU A 207 11.24 7.92 -18.13
CA GLU A 207 11.10 9.39 -18.18
C GLU A 207 12.39 10.08 -17.70
N GLU A 208 13.06 9.52 -16.66
CA GLU A 208 14.38 10.00 -16.25
C GLU A 208 15.45 9.83 -17.34
N ARG A 209 15.41 8.70 -18.07
CA ARG A 209 16.29 8.46 -19.21
C ARG A 209 16.01 9.44 -20.36
N ALA A 210 14.73 9.70 -20.64
CA ALA A 210 14.33 10.65 -21.68
C ALA A 210 14.76 12.10 -21.34
N ARG A 211 14.74 12.49 -20.05
CA ARG A 211 15.21 13.81 -19.59
C ARG A 211 16.73 13.96 -19.59
N LYS A 212 17.48 12.85 -19.55
CA LYS A 212 18.96 12.82 -19.58
C LYS A 212 19.52 12.49 -20.95
N ALA A 213 18.68 12.22 -21.95
CA ALA A 213 19.11 12.08 -23.34
C ALA A 213 19.48 13.46 -23.89
N PRO A 214 20.66 13.63 -24.55
CA PRO A 214 21.13 14.90 -25.09
C PRO A 214 20.23 15.41 -26.21
#